data_8f7b31a22fdd36529be9138bc49c9335
#
_entry.id   8f7b31a22fdd36529be9138bc49c9335
#
_cell.length_a   1.000
_cell.length_b   1.000
_cell.length_c   1.000
_cell.angle_alpha   90.00
_cell.angle_beta   90.00
_cell.angle_gamma   90.00
#
_symmetry.space_group_name_H-M   'P 1'
#
loop_
_entity.id
_entity.type
_entity.pdbx_description
1 polymer ?
#
loop_
_entity_poly.entity_id
_entity_poly.type
_entity_poly.pdbx_seq_one_letter_code
_entity_poly.pdbx_strand_id
1 'polypeptide(L)' 'MDTAQQSSQRPVVGGIYHDKSGRSLVVLSILDDKVLMEYASGTVSTIEVNMWQKLQPQIAIY' A
#
# COMPACT_ATOMS: atom_id res chain seq x y z
N MET A 1 5.87 13.00 -19.07
CA MET A 1 5.58 12.81 -18.56
C MET A 1 5.65 11.97 -17.82
N ASP A 2 5.96 11.64 -17.52
CA ASP A 2 5.93 10.95 -16.83
C ASP A 2 5.76 10.85 -15.67
N THR A 3 6.19 11.27 -15.26
CA THR A 3 5.94 11.44 -13.94
C THR A 3 4.73 10.91 -13.47
N ALA A 4 3.82 10.85 -14.22
CA ALA A 4 2.59 10.29 -13.81
C ALA A 4 2.73 8.92 -13.31
N GLN A 5 3.73 8.28 -13.65
CA GLN A 5 3.83 6.97 -13.24
C GLN A 5 3.95 6.80 -11.83
N GLN A 6 4.60 7.65 -11.14
CA GLN A 6 4.71 7.43 -9.77
C GLN A 6 3.45 7.57 -9.10
N SER A 7 2.66 8.48 -9.53
CA SER A 7 1.43 8.73 -8.84
C SER A 7 0.41 7.69 -9.15
N SER A 8 0.64 6.86 -10.12
CA SER A 8 -0.35 5.89 -10.46
C SER A 8 -0.16 4.58 -9.78
N GLN A 9 0.77 4.51 -8.86
CA GLN A 9 0.93 3.28 -8.16
C GLN A 9 -0.29 2.95 -7.39
N ARG A 10 -0.78 1.75 -7.57
CA ARG A 10 -1.94 1.26 -6.87
C ARG A 10 -1.54 0.09 -6.01
N PRO A 11 -2.28 -0.15 -4.92
CA PRO A 11 -1.97 -1.32 -4.12
C PRO A 11 -2.27 -2.58 -4.91
N VAL A 12 -1.42 -3.58 -4.74
CA VAL A 12 -1.58 -4.87 -5.41
C VAL A 12 -1.74 -5.92 -4.35
N VAL A 13 -2.78 -6.74 -4.46
CA VAL A 13 -3.02 -7.80 -3.49
C VAL A 13 -1.81 -8.73 -3.48
N GLY A 14 -1.31 -9.01 -2.30
CA GLY A 14 -0.11 -9.81 -2.15
C GLY A 14 1.18 -9.02 -2.21
N GLY A 15 1.10 -7.74 -2.55
CA GLY A 15 2.30 -6.92 -2.63
C GLY A 15 2.79 -6.53 -1.25
N ILE A 16 4.09 -6.44 -1.11
CA ILE A 16 4.72 -6.04 0.14
C ILE A 16 5.33 -4.67 -0.05
N TYR A 17 5.04 -3.78 0.87
CA TYR A 17 5.43 -2.39 0.77
C TYR A 17 6.00 -1.90 2.08
N HIS A 18 6.70 -0.78 2.01
CA HIS A 18 7.06 -0.02 3.20
C HIS A 18 6.29 1.28 3.17
N ASP A 19 5.75 1.70 4.29
CA ASP A 19 5.11 3.01 4.33
C ASP A 19 6.17 4.07 4.61
N LYS A 20 5.75 5.32 4.73
CA LYS A 20 6.71 6.40 4.88
C LYS A 20 7.46 6.34 6.19
N SER A 21 6.95 5.57 7.15
CA SER A 21 7.65 5.36 8.41
C SER A 21 8.61 4.20 8.34
N GLY A 22 8.66 3.50 7.22
CA GLY A 22 9.54 2.35 7.08
C GLY A 22 8.94 1.04 7.55
N ARG A 23 7.67 1.02 7.92
CA ARG A 23 7.06 -0.21 8.37
C ARG A 23 6.67 -1.07 7.19
N SER A 24 6.90 -2.36 7.30
CA SER A 24 6.53 -3.31 6.26
C SER A 24 5.08 -3.68 6.39
N LEU A 25 4.41 -3.80 5.26
CA LEU A 25 3.03 -4.24 5.24
C LEU A 25 2.78 -5.08 4.00
N VAL A 26 1.74 -5.89 4.04
CA VAL A 26 1.32 -6.66 2.88
C VAL A 26 -0.15 -6.33 2.63
N VAL A 27 -0.52 -6.19 1.37
CA VAL A 27 -1.89 -5.93 1.01
C VAL A 27 -2.61 -7.26 0.94
N LEU A 28 -3.63 -7.43 1.77
CA LEU A 28 -4.36 -8.70 1.85
C LEU A 28 -5.50 -8.75 0.85
N SER A 29 -6.24 -7.66 0.72
CA SER A 29 -7.34 -7.64 -0.23
C SER A 29 -7.75 -6.21 -0.51
N ILE A 30 -8.50 -6.03 -1.58
CA ILE A 30 -9.04 -4.74 -1.93
C ILE A 30 -10.51 -4.97 -2.24
N LEU A 31 -11.38 -4.35 -1.48
CA LEU A 31 -12.82 -4.47 -1.68
C LEU A 31 -13.40 -3.10 -1.83
N ASP A 32 -14.07 -2.90 -2.95
CA ASP A 32 -14.65 -1.60 -3.26
C ASP A 32 -13.52 -0.57 -3.21
N ASP A 33 -13.62 0.37 -2.32
CA ASP A 33 -12.62 1.41 -2.20
C ASP A 33 -11.69 1.19 -1.03
N LYS A 34 -11.70 0.01 -0.42
CA LYS A 34 -10.94 -0.22 0.80
C LYS A 34 -9.81 -1.17 0.57
N VAL A 35 -8.66 -0.83 1.13
CA VAL A 35 -7.47 -1.67 1.06
C VAL A 35 -7.26 -2.26 2.45
N LEU A 36 -7.27 -3.57 2.52
CA LEU A 36 -7.02 -4.28 3.77
C LEU A 36 -5.56 -4.68 3.78
N MET A 37 -4.84 -4.29 4.81
CA MET A 37 -3.41 -4.58 4.88
C MET A 37 -3.03 -5.05 6.26
N GLU A 38 -1.96 -5.80 6.32
CA GLU A 38 -1.43 -6.29 7.57
C GLU A 38 0.02 -5.89 7.67
N TYR A 39 0.38 -5.25 8.78
CA TYR A 39 1.74 -4.86 9.01
C TYR A 39 2.54 -6.03 9.58
N ALA A 40 3.85 -5.96 9.45
CA ALA A 40 4.71 -7.02 9.95
C ALA A 40 4.53 -7.25 11.44
N SER A 41 4.06 -6.25 12.16
CA SER A 41 3.80 -6.40 13.58
C SER A 41 2.55 -7.20 13.87
N GLY A 42 1.76 -7.52 12.85
CA GLY A 42 0.51 -8.22 13.03
C GLY A 42 -0.71 -7.32 13.07
N THR A 43 -0.50 -6.02 13.03
CA THR A 43 -1.61 -5.08 13.03
C THR A 43 -2.31 -5.08 11.69
N VAL A 44 -3.62 -5.20 11.69
CA VAL A 44 -4.41 -5.16 10.47
C VAL A 44 -5.11 -3.81 10.39
N SER A 45 -5.09 -3.23 9.23
CA SER A 45 -5.61 -1.89 9.04
C SER A 45 -6.34 -1.81 7.72
N THR A 46 -7.28 -0.90 7.62
CA THR A 46 -8.03 -0.67 6.39
C THR A 46 -8.00 0.81 6.08
N ILE A 47 -7.71 1.14 4.82
CA ILE A 47 -7.76 2.53 4.39
C ILE A 47 -8.45 2.59 3.04
N GLU A 48 -8.91 3.78 2.69
CA GLU A 48 -9.50 3.97 1.39
C GLU A 48 -8.42 4.01 0.33
N VAL A 49 -8.75 3.53 -0.85
CA VAL A 49 -7.79 3.50 -1.94
C VAL A 49 -7.22 4.88 -2.22
N ASN A 50 -8.05 5.91 -2.16
CA ASN A 50 -7.56 7.24 -2.46
C ASN A 50 -6.66 7.80 -1.37
N MET A 51 -6.55 7.11 -0.24
CA MET A 51 -5.63 7.51 0.80
C MET A 51 -4.32 6.74 0.72
N TRP A 52 -4.28 5.73 -0.14
CA TRP A 52 -3.12 4.86 -0.24
C TRP A 52 -1.85 5.64 -0.55
N GLN A 53 -1.95 6.60 -1.44
CA GLN A 53 -0.77 7.34 -1.85
C GLN A 53 -0.22 8.20 -0.73
N LYS A 54 -1.04 8.55 0.23
CA LYS A 54 -0.58 9.37 1.34
C LYS A 54 0.33 8.62 2.27
N LEU A 55 0.32 7.30 2.20
CA LEU A 55 1.28 6.51 2.95
C LEU A 55 2.66 6.55 2.34
N GLN A 56 2.76 7.05 1.11
CA GLN A 56 3.99 7.07 0.34
C GLN A 56 4.60 5.68 0.28
N PRO A 57 3.82 4.70 -0.19
CA PRO A 57 4.27 3.32 -0.15
C PRO A 57 5.38 3.08 -1.16
N GLN A 58 6.31 2.25 -0.80
CA GLN A 58 7.39 1.86 -1.69
C GLN A 58 7.46 0.35 -1.73
N ILE A 59 7.71 -0.17 -2.92
CA ILE A 59 7.78 -1.61 -3.08
C ILE A 59 8.97 -2.14 -2.30
N ALA A 60 8.71 -3.13 -1.46
CA ALA A 60 9.73 -3.68 -0.59
C ALA A 60 10.34 -4.96 -1.14
N ILE A 61 9.67 -5.59 -2.11
CA ILE A 61 10.12 -6.87 -2.63
C ILE A 61 10.31 -6.78 -4.11
N TYR A 62 11.31 -7.44 -4.59
CA TYR A 62 11.60 -7.48 -6.01
C TYR A 62 11.57 -8.88 -6.55
#